data_a8c64b5d20e9b55f331a37b3f9b2a37a
#
_entry.id   a8c64b5d20e9b55f331a37b3f9b2a37a
#
_cell.length_a   1.000
_cell.length_b   1.000
_cell.length_c   1.000
_cell.angle_alpha   90.00
_cell.angle_beta   90.00
_cell.angle_gamma   90.00
#
_symmetry.space_group_name_H-M   'P 1'
#
loop_
_entity.id
_entity.type
_entity.pdbx_description
1 polymer ?
#
loop_
_entity_poly.entity_id
_entity_poly.type
_entity_poly.pdbx_seq_one_letter_code
_entity_poly.pdbx_strand_id
1 'polypeptide(L)'
;MKKQLLASAIAIGLASGAQASEHSGTYAFDQKGTHQFITFRISHLGYSWLYGRFNEFDGEFVYDAENPQNSSVNVTIDTASVDTNHAERDKHL
;
A
#
# COMPACT_ATOMS: atom_id res chain seq x y z
N MET A 1 5.77 17.96 -43.40
CA MET A 1 5.09 16.66 -43.49
C MET A 1 5.94 15.53 -42.92
N LYS A 2 7.18 15.36 -43.38
CA LYS A 2 8.05 14.30 -42.86
C LYS A 2 8.31 14.43 -41.34
N LYS A 3 8.49 15.64 -40.83
CA LYS A 3 8.70 15.88 -39.41
C LYS A 3 7.49 15.51 -38.55
N GLN A 4 6.30 15.75 -39.07
CA GLN A 4 5.07 15.40 -38.36
C GLN A 4 4.87 13.89 -38.29
N LEU A 5 5.21 13.17 -39.35
CA LEU A 5 5.14 11.71 -39.35
C LEU A 5 6.10 11.10 -38.32
N LEU A 6 7.34 11.64 -38.22
CA LEU A 6 8.31 11.18 -37.26
C LEU A 6 7.84 11.45 -35.83
N ALA A 7 7.27 12.62 -35.57
CA ALA A 7 6.74 12.96 -34.26
C ALA A 7 5.60 12.02 -33.87
N SER A 8 4.73 11.68 -34.79
CA SER A 8 3.64 10.73 -34.53
C SER A 8 4.17 9.34 -34.21
N ALA A 9 5.18 8.87 -34.92
CA ALA A 9 5.78 7.57 -34.64
C ALA A 9 6.43 7.54 -33.24
N ILE A 10 7.12 8.61 -32.85
CA ILE A 10 7.72 8.72 -31.52
C ILE A 10 6.64 8.72 -30.44
N ALA A 11 5.56 9.45 -30.66
CA ALA A 11 4.46 9.50 -29.71
C ALA A 11 3.82 8.12 -29.50
N ILE A 12 3.65 7.35 -30.54
CA ILE A 12 3.11 5.98 -30.46
C ILE A 12 4.08 5.10 -29.66
N GLY A 13 5.37 5.21 -29.90
CA GLY A 13 6.37 4.44 -29.18
C GLY A 13 6.38 4.78 -27.69
N LEU A 14 6.27 6.06 -27.35
CA LEU A 14 6.19 6.49 -25.96
C LEU A 14 4.91 6.00 -25.28
N ALA A 15 3.79 6.03 -25.99
CA ALA A 15 2.54 5.52 -25.46
C ALA A 15 2.61 4.03 -25.18
N SER A 16 3.22 3.25 -26.05
CA SER A 16 3.43 1.82 -25.81
C SER A 16 4.35 1.57 -24.62
N GLY A 17 5.42 2.36 -24.47
CA GLY A 17 6.30 2.27 -23.32
C GLY A 17 5.59 2.63 -22.03
N ALA A 18 4.74 3.67 -22.05
CA ALA A 18 3.94 4.04 -20.90
C ALA A 18 2.96 2.94 -20.51
N GLN A 19 2.35 2.24 -21.47
CA GLN A 19 1.48 1.11 -21.20
C GLN A 19 2.23 -0.06 -20.57
N ALA A 20 3.45 -0.35 -21.03
CA ALA A 20 4.26 -1.43 -20.49
C ALA A 20 4.63 -1.20 -19.03
N SER A 21 4.72 0.07 -18.59
CA SER A 21 5.04 0.44 -17.23
C SER A 21 3.86 1.06 -16.48
N GLU A 22 2.64 0.86 -17.00
CA GLU A 22 1.42 1.49 -16.50
C GLU A 22 1.20 1.22 -15.01
N HIS A 23 1.53 0.01 -14.57
CA HIS A 23 1.33 -0.39 -13.18
C HIS A 23 2.55 -0.16 -12.31
N SER A 24 3.68 0.22 -12.89
CA SER A 24 4.87 0.56 -12.12
C SER A 24 4.73 1.95 -11.51
N GLY A 25 5.26 2.13 -10.32
CA GLY A 25 5.27 3.43 -9.67
C GLY A 25 5.34 3.32 -8.16
N THR A 26 5.19 4.47 -7.53
CA THR A 26 5.10 4.59 -6.08
C THR A 26 3.65 4.79 -5.69
N TYR A 27 3.18 3.95 -4.80
CA TYR A 27 1.79 3.96 -4.33
C TYR A 27 1.77 4.25 -2.85
N ALA A 28 0.92 5.18 -2.43
CA ALA A 28 0.71 5.50 -1.03
C ALA A 28 -0.60 4.87 -0.55
N PHE A 29 -0.66 4.58 0.76
CA PHE A 29 -1.90 4.09 1.35
C PHE A 29 -2.97 5.17 1.30
N ASP A 30 -4.18 4.78 0.92
CA ASP A 30 -5.31 5.70 0.83
C ASP A 30 -5.98 5.86 2.19
N GLN A 31 -5.49 6.83 2.95
CA GLN A 31 -6.04 7.12 4.27
C GLN A 31 -7.44 7.72 4.21
N LYS A 32 -7.76 8.43 3.14
CA LYS A 32 -9.07 9.06 2.98
C LYS A 32 -10.15 8.07 2.59
N GLY A 33 -9.77 7.01 1.92
CA GLY A 33 -10.70 5.99 1.45
C GLY A 33 -11.28 5.11 2.55
N THR A 34 -10.71 5.16 3.74
CA THR A 34 -11.15 4.39 4.91
C THR A 34 -11.21 2.88 4.68
N HIS A 35 -10.48 2.38 3.71
CA HIS A 35 -10.44 0.97 3.35
C HIS A 35 -9.12 0.30 3.68
N GLN A 36 -8.29 0.93 4.51
CA GLN A 36 -7.00 0.38 4.90
C GLN A 36 -7.06 -0.06 6.36
N PHE A 37 -6.57 -1.26 6.62
CA PHE A 37 -6.63 -1.84 7.96
C PHE A 37 -5.35 -2.60 8.25
N ILE A 38 -4.85 -2.46 9.47
CA ILE A 38 -3.87 -3.38 10.05
C ILE A 38 -4.55 -4.02 11.23
N THR A 39 -4.83 -5.30 11.14
CA THR A 39 -5.51 -6.06 12.17
C THR A 39 -4.62 -7.19 12.67
N PHE A 40 -4.84 -7.60 13.90
CA PHE A 40 -4.16 -8.73 14.50
C PHE A 40 -5.12 -9.56 15.32
N ARG A 41 -4.72 -10.76 15.62
CA ARG A 41 -5.45 -11.61 16.57
C ARG A 41 -4.46 -12.29 17.50
N ILE A 42 -4.89 -12.53 18.70
CA ILE A 42 -4.08 -13.19 19.74
C ILE A 42 -4.90 -14.32 20.34
N SER A 43 -4.26 -15.47 20.51
CA SER A 43 -4.90 -16.57 21.22
C SER A 43 -5.02 -16.22 22.70
N HIS A 44 -6.22 -16.40 23.24
CA HIS A 44 -6.49 -16.17 24.66
C HIS A 44 -6.75 -17.50 25.33
N LEU A 45 -5.85 -17.90 26.23
CA LEU A 45 -5.94 -19.13 27.03
C LEU A 45 -6.09 -20.40 26.19
N GLY A 46 -5.74 -20.33 24.91
CA GLY A 46 -5.77 -21.48 24.01
C GLY A 46 -7.13 -21.86 23.46
N TYR A 47 -8.20 -21.13 23.78
CA TYR A 47 -9.55 -21.49 23.33
C TYR A 47 -10.36 -20.34 22.71
N SER A 48 -9.85 -19.12 22.75
CA SER A 48 -10.51 -17.99 22.11
C SER A 48 -9.51 -17.07 21.45
N TRP A 49 -10.01 -16.18 20.61
CA TRP A 49 -9.21 -15.19 19.91
C TRP A 49 -9.61 -13.79 20.31
N LEU A 50 -8.64 -12.96 20.60
CA LEU A 50 -8.82 -11.54 20.76
C LEU A 50 -8.39 -10.86 19.49
N TYR A 51 -9.22 -10.00 18.94
CA TYR A 51 -8.95 -9.24 17.73
C TYR A 51 -8.67 -7.79 18.06
N GLY A 52 -7.74 -7.20 17.36
CA GLY A 52 -7.42 -5.80 17.50
C GLY A 52 -6.93 -5.21 16.20
N ARG A 53 -6.73 -3.91 16.22
CA ARG A 53 -6.20 -3.18 15.06
C ARG A 53 -5.37 -2.00 15.52
N PHE A 54 -4.59 -1.46 14.57
CA PHE A 54 -3.92 -0.18 14.74
C PHE A 54 -4.64 0.83 13.86
N ASN A 55 -5.17 1.89 14.47
CA ASN A 55 -5.97 2.87 13.75
C ASN A 55 -5.13 3.88 12.99
N GLU A 56 -3.87 4.07 13.36
CA GLU A 56 -2.99 5.02 12.72
C GLU A 56 -1.74 4.34 12.19
N PHE A 57 -1.61 4.36 10.89
CA PHE A 57 -0.44 3.86 10.19
C PHE A 57 -0.38 4.51 8.83
N ASP A 58 0.79 4.48 8.24
CA ASP A 58 1.01 4.98 6.90
C ASP A 58 2.00 4.08 6.18
N GLY A 59 2.01 4.17 4.89
CA GLY A 59 2.93 3.37 4.13
C GLY A 59 2.89 3.68 2.65
N GLU A 60 3.89 3.14 1.99
CA GLU A 60 3.99 3.21 0.55
C GLU A 60 4.61 1.94 0.03
N PHE A 61 4.36 1.66 -1.21
CA PHE A 61 5.08 0.61 -1.91
C PHE A 61 5.53 1.11 -3.28
N VAL A 62 6.65 0.61 -3.68
CA VAL A 62 7.21 0.85 -5.02
C VAL A 62 7.06 -0.44 -5.79
N TYR A 63 6.34 -0.38 -6.88
CA TYR A 63 6.11 -1.55 -7.72
C TYR A 63 6.85 -1.39 -9.04
N ASP A 64 7.63 -2.41 -9.38
CA ASP A 64 8.31 -2.50 -10.66
C ASP A 64 7.71 -3.68 -11.42
N ALA A 65 6.86 -3.39 -12.40
CA ALA A 65 6.15 -4.41 -13.15
C ALA A 65 7.07 -5.25 -14.02
N GLU A 66 8.19 -4.68 -14.48
CA GLU A 66 9.15 -5.38 -15.33
C GLU A 66 10.08 -6.28 -14.50
N ASN A 67 10.43 -5.83 -13.30
CA ASN A 67 11.31 -6.55 -12.39
C ASN A 67 10.68 -6.56 -10.99
N PRO A 68 9.68 -7.41 -10.73
CA PRO A 68 8.96 -7.39 -9.45
C PRO A 68 9.85 -7.58 -8.23
N GLN A 69 10.99 -8.26 -8.38
CA GLN A 69 11.94 -8.43 -7.29
C GLN A 69 12.58 -7.13 -6.82
N ASN A 70 12.48 -6.05 -7.61
CA ASN A 70 12.95 -4.73 -7.23
C ASN A 70 11.88 -3.90 -6.51
N SER A 71 10.70 -4.47 -6.34
CA SER A 71 9.62 -3.82 -5.63
C SER A 71 9.90 -3.80 -4.12
N SER A 72 9.36 -2.81 -3.44
CA SER A 72 9.56 -2.66 -1.99
C SER A 72 8.32 -2.07 -1.33
N VAL A 73 8.17 -2.34 -0.04
CA VAL A 73 7.09 -1.77 0.76
C VAL A 73 7.66 -1.27 2.07
N ASN A 74 7.19 -0.10 2.50
CA ASN A 74 7.52 0.48 3.79
C ASN A 74 6.23 0.85 4.51
N VAL A 75 6.08 0.38 5.74
CA VAL A 75 4.91 0.67 6.57
C VAL A 75 5.39 1.17 7.91
N THR A 76 4.81 2.28 8.36
CA THR A 76 5.05 2.84 9.68
C THR A 76 3.75 2.76 10.47
N ILE A 77 3.79 2.14 11.63
CA ILE A 77 2.62 1.93 12.47
C ILE A 77 2.81 2.72 13.75
N ASP A 78 1.82 3.56 14.08
CA ASP A 78 1.75 4.16 15.40
C ASP A 78 1.17 3.13 16.35
N THR A 79 2.04 2.50 17.13
CA THR A 79 1.62 1.43 18.03
C THR A 79 0.76 1.94 19.18
N ALA A 80 0.79 3.24 19.49
CA ALA A 80 -0.13 3.84 20.45
C ALA A 80 -1.57 3.88 19.94
N SER A 81 -1.78 3.70 18.65
CA SER A 81 -3.12 3.66 18.06
C SER A 81 -3.82 2.30 18.17
N VAL A 82 -3.30 1.41 18.99
CA VAL A 82 -3.89 0.09 19.22
C VAL A 82 -5.33 0.22 19.72
N ASP A 83 -6.19 -0.62 19.17
CA ASP A 83 -7.62 -0.61 19.48
C ASP A 83 -8.13 -2.05 19.49
N THR A 84 -8.48 -2.54 20.68
CA THR A 84 -9.07 -3.86 20.88
C THR A 84 -10.53 -3.80 21.28
N ASN A 85 -11.16 -2.64 21.09
CA ASN A 85 -12.55 -2.38 21.48
C ASN A 85 -12.79 -2.43 22.98
N HIS A 86 -11.77 -2.12 23.78
CA HIS A 86 -11.85 -2.08 25.23
C HIS A 86 -10.83 -1.08 25.77
N ALA A 87 -11.31 0.10 26.16
CA ALA A 87 -10.44 1.23 26.50
C ALA A 87 -9.48 0.91 27.65
N GLU A 88 -9.94 0.22 28.66
CA GLU A 88 -9.09 -0.12 29.82
C GLU A 88 -7.99 -1.09 29.44
N ARG A 89 -8.30 -2.07 28.63
CA ARG A 89 -7.29 -3.01 28.12
C ARG A 89 -6.28 -2.29 27.23
N ASP A 90 -6.74 -1.38 26.38
CA ASP A 90 -5.87 -0.65 25.46
C ASP A 90 -4.84 0.21 26.20
N LYS A 91 -5.19 0.73 27.37
CA LYS A 91 -4.25 1.48 28.20
C LYS A 91 -3.06 0.64 28.67
N HIS A 92 -3.24 -0.66 28.78
CA HIS A 92 -2.21 -1.56 29.29
C HIS A 92 -1.39 -2.24 28.18
N LEU A 93 -1.67 -1.92 26.93
CA LEU A 93 -0.96 -2.51 25.79
C LEU A 93 0.17 -1.64 25.24
#